data_38b267c07562516fd8e9f825c5f0f5f3
#
_entry.id   38b267c07562516fd8e9f825c5f0f5f3
#
_cell.length_a   1.000
_cell.length_b   1.000
_cell.length_c   1.000
_cell.angle_alpha   90.00
_cell.angle_beta   90.00
_cell.angle_gamma   90.00
#
_symmetry.space_group_name_H-M   'P 1'
#
loop_
_entity.id
_entity.type
_entity.pdbx_description
1 polymer ?
#
loop_
_entity_poly.entity_id
_entity_poly.type
_entity_poly.pdbx_seq_one_letter_code
_entity_poly.pdbx_strand_id
1 'polypeptide(L)'
;MRRAGKALPTSRQWEKAARGHKGWAYPWGDGPTAAKCNVQDAGIGHTTPVTRYQSGVSPYGVYDLCGNTWEWCSTETEPGRYELKGSAFTSPFTRAAPALFNDANATMADNNTGFRCVAQDIAQ
;
A
#
# COMPACT_ATOMS: atom_id res chain seq x y z
N MET A 1 2.77 15.05 0.45
CA MET A 1 1.82 15.93 1.13
C MET A 1 2.15 16.00 2.62
N ARG A 2 2.22 17.20 3.15
CA ARG A 2 2.50 17.42 4.57
C ARG A 2 1.49 18.41 5.11
N ARG A 3 0.85 18.06 6.22
CA ARG A 3 -0.21 18.90 6.77
C ARG A 3 -0.51 18.48 8.21
N ALA A 4 -0.50 19.43 9.14
CA ALA A 4 -0.87 19.20 10.54
C ALA A 4 -0.11 18.01 11.16
N GLY A 5 1.18 17.89 10.90
CA GLY A 5 2.01 16.83 11.43
C GLY A 5 1.86 15.49 10.71
N LYS A 6 1.22 15.48 9.53
CA LYS A 6 1.06 14.26 8.74
C LYS A 6 1.76 14.40 7.39
N ALA A 7 2.24 13.29 6.87
CA ALA A 7 2.92 13.23 5.58
C ALA A 7 2.64 11.89 4.90
N LEU A 8 2.92 11.83 3.60
CA LEU A 8 2.94 10.55 2.91
C LEU A 8 4.08 9.70 3.49
N PRO A 9 3.88 8.38 3.61
CA PRO A 9 4.96 7.52 4.06
C PRO A 9 6.07 7.47 3.02
N THR A 10 7.30 7.23 3.47
CA THR A 10 8.33 6.77 2.57
C THR A 10 8.03 5.33 2.17
N SER A 11 8.62 4.86 1.08
CA SER A 11 8.49 3.47 0.65
C SER A 11 8.89 2.50 1.77
N ARG A 12 9.94 2.83 2.52
CA ARG A 12 10.41 1.99 3.64
C ARG A 12 9.42 1.96 4.78
N GLN A 13 8.82 3.10 5.13
CA GLN A 13 7.80 3.17 6.19
C GLN A 13 6.58 2.36 5.79
N TRP A 14 6.14 2.49 4.54
CA TRP A 14 4.99 1.76 4.03
C TRP A 14 5.25 0.25 4.08
N GLU A 15 6.41 -0.17 3.60
CA GLU A 15 6.77 -1.60 3.57
C GLU A 15 6.91 -2.16 4.99
N LYS A 16 7.48 -1.40 5.91
CA LYS A 16 7.58 -1.80 7.32
C LYS A 16 6.20 -2.02 7.94
N ALA A 17 5.26 -1.10 7.66
CA ALA A 17 3.89 -1.23 8.16
C ALA A 17 3.22 -2.50 7.63
N ALA A 18 3.54 -2.89 6.41
CA ALA A 18 2.96 -4.07 5.78
C ALA A 18 3.59 -5.37 6.28
N ARG A 19 4.91 -5.42 6.35
CA ARG A 19 5.64 -6.68 6.59
C ARG A 19 5.97 -6.94 8.06
N GLY A 20 5.88 -5.91 8.89
CA GLY A 20 6.22 -6.03 10.30
C GLY A 20 7.72 -6.19 10.54
N HIS A 21 8.09 -6.37 11.81
CA HIS A 21 9.50 -6.51 12.18
C HIS A 21 10.09 -7.88 11.82
N LYS A 22 9.24 -8.86 11.52
CA LYS A 22 9.70 -10.18 11.07
C LYS A 22 9.95 -10.24 9.57
N GLY A 23 9.57 -9.20 8.82
CA GLY A 23 9.79 -9.15 7.39
C GLY A 23 8.97 -10.15 6.60
N TRP A 24 7.71 -10.37 6.98
CA TRP A 24 6.83 -11.28 6.26
C TRP A 24 6.66 -10.86 4.80
N ALA A 25 6.40 -11.85 3.93
CA ALA A 25 6.18 -11.57 2.51
C ALA A 25 4.89 -10.78 2.28
N TYR A 26 3.88 -10.98 3.11
CA TYR A 26 2.56 -10.34 3.04
C TYR A 26 2.18 -9.83 4.42
N PRO A 27 1.19 -8.93 4.52
CA PRO A 27 0.74 -8.42 5.83
C PRO A 27 0.27 -9.52 6.79
N TRP A 28 -0.26 -10.62 6.25
CA TRP A 28 -0.78 -11.72 7.06
C TRP A 28 0.23 -12.84 7.29
N GLY A 29 1.46 -12.74 6.77
CA GLY A 29 2.50 -13.75 6.92
C GLY A 29 3.15 -14.09 5.59
N ASP A 30 3.68 -15.30 5.46
CA ASP A 30 4.40 -15.71 4.27
C ASP A 30 3.54 -16.50 3.26
N GLY A 31 2.33 -16.86 3.64
CA GLY A 31 1.46 -17.67 2.77
C GLY A 31 0.82 -16.86 1.66
N PRO A 32 1.08 -17.16 0.38
CA PRO A 32 0.44 -16.44 -0.71
C PRO A 32 -1.02 -16.88 -0.85
N THR A 33 -1.94 -15.89 -0.76
CA THR A 33 -3.36 -16.15 -1.01
C THR A 33 -4.06 -14.85 -1.40
N ALA A 34 -4.78 -14.88 -2.51
CA ALA A 34 -5.54 -13.72 -2.98
C ALA A 34 -6.84 -13.51 -2.18
N ALA A 35 -7.20 -14.43 -1.29
CA ALA A 35 -8.45 -14.35 -0.53
C ALA A 35 -8.46 -13.24 0.52
N LYS A 36 -7.29 -12.67 0.83
CA LYS A 36 -7.14 -11.68 1.90
C LYS A 36 -6.99 -10.25 1.40
N CYS A 37 -7.23 -10.01 0.13
CA CYS A 37 -7.04 -8.69 -0.46
C CYS A 37 -7.87 -8.48 -1.72
N ASN A 38 -8.10 -7.22 -2.06
CA ASN A 38 -8.86 -6.83 -3.24
C ASN A 38 -7.91 -6.62 -4.42
N VAL A 39 -7.64 -7.69 -5.14
CA VAL A 39 -6.82 -7.69 -6.36
C VAL A 39 -7.66 -8.23 -7.51
N GLN A 40 -7.09 -8.25 -8.72
CA GLN A 40 -7.81 -8.73 -9.91
C GLN A 40 -8.38 -10.14 -9.69
N ASP A 41 -7.63 -11.00 -9.02
CA ASP A 41 -8.02 -12.39 -8.74
C ASP A 41 -9.30 -12.50 -7.90
N ALA A 42 -9.65 -11.47 -7.14
CA ALA A 42 -10.88 -11.45 -6.35
C ALA A 42 -12.12 -11.21 -7.21
N GLY A 43 -11.97 -10.67 -8.41
CA GLY A 43 -13.06 -10.48 -9.36
C GLY A 43 -14.04 -9.37 -9.02
N ILE A 44 -13.75 -8.51 -8.04
CA ILE A 44 -14.67 -7.44 -7.61
C ILE A 44 -14.70 -6.30 -8.63
N GLY A 45 -13.54 -5.90 -9.16
CA GLY A 45 -13.46 -4.92 -10.24
C GLY A 45 -13.60 -3.46 -9.85
N HIS A 46 -13.63 -3.16 -8.54
CA HIS A 46 -13.69 -1.79 -8.03
C HIS A 46 -13.15 -1.76 -6.60
N THR A 47 -12.99 -0.57 -6.04
CA THR A 47 -12.53 -0.44 -4.65
C THR A 47 -13.59 -0.98 -3.68
N THR A 48 -13.11 -1.43 -2.53
CA THR A 48 -13.97 -1.91 -1.44
C THR A 48 -13.70 -1.09 -0.19
N PRO A 49 -14.63 -1.10 0.80
CA PRO A 49 -14.38 -0.44 2.08
C PRO A 49 -13.09 -0.96 2.72
N VAL A 50 -12.32 -0.06 3.34
CA VAL A 50 -11.00 -0.38 3.88
C VAL A 50 -11.04 -1.46 4.96
N THR A 51 -12.18 -1.68 5.61
CA THR A 51 -12.32 -2.69 6.68
C THR A 51 -12.78 -4.05 6.17
N ARG A 52 -12.95 -4.24 4.86
CA ARG A 52 -13.51 -5.48 4.32
C ARG A 52 -12.64 -6.70 4.60
N TYR A 53 -11.33 -6.57 4.42
CA TYR A 53 -10.42 -7.71 4.52
C TYR A 53 -9.73 -7.76 5.87
N GLN A 54 -10.49 -8.14 6.90
CA GLN A 54 -9.98 -8.15 8.28
C GLN A 54 -8.85 -9.16 8.48
N SER A 55 -8.87 -10.29 7.80
CA SER A 55 -7.81 -11.28 7.90
C SER A 55 -6.55 -10.90 7.12
N GLY A 56 -6.60 -9.83 6.33
CA GLY A 56 -5.46 -9.31 5.59
C GLY A 56 -4.74 -8.17 6.31
N VAL A 57 -5.10 -7.88 7.55
CA VAL A 57 -4.52 -6.79 8.32
C VAL A 57 -3.06 -7.10 8.66
N SER A 58 -2.23 -6.05 8.73
CA SER A 58 -0.81 -6.20 9.05
C SER A 58 -0.60 -6.42 10.55
N PRO A 59 0.64 -6.78 10.97
CA PRO A 59 0.96 -6.93 12.39
C PRO A 59 0.68 -5.68 13.23
N TYR A 60 0.66 -4.51 12.59
CA TYR A 60 0.37 -3.24 13.26
C TYR A 60 -1.10 -2.83 13.15
N GLY A 61 -1.97 -3.71 12.65
CA GLY A 61 -3.40 -3.42 12.54
C GLY A 61 -3.76 -2.54 11.34
N VAL A 62 -2.95 -2.50 10.31
CA VAL A 62 -3.19 -1.66 9.12
C VAL A 62 -3.87 -2.49 8.04
N TYR A 63 -4.95 -1.94 7.48
CA TYR A 63 -5.75 -2.59 6.45
C TYR A 63 -5.25 -2.25 5.04
N ASP A 64 -5.56 -3.13 4.09
CA ASP A 64 -5.40 -2.90 2.65
C ASP A 64 -3.98 -2.54 2.22
N LEU A 65 -3.00 -3.21 2.80
CA LEU A 65 -1.61 -3.07 2.37
C LEU A 65 -1.25 -4.03 1.22
N CYS A 66 -2.24 -4.77 0.72
CA CYS A 66 -2.17 -5.52 -0.53
C CYS A 66 -3.50 -5.31 -1.24
N GLY A 67 -3.46 -4.72 -2.42
CA GLY A 67 -4.67 -4.51 -3.22
C GLY A 67 -5.45 -3.26 -2.85
N ASN A 68 -6.65 -3.20 -3.35
CA ASN A 68 -7.59 -2.08 -3.31
C ASN A 68 -7.12 -0.91 -4.17
N THR A 69 -6.18 -0.09 -3.70
CA THR A 69 -5.58 0.97 -4.52
C THR A 69 -4.06 0.97 -4.37
N TRP A 70 -3.37 1.30 -5.45
CA TRP A 70 -1.97 1.72 -5.34
C TRP A 70 -1.91 2.94 -4.43
N GLU A 71 -0.84 3.05 -3.66
CA GLU A 71 -0.70 4.13 -2.69
C GLU A 71 0.58 4.91 -2.91
N TRP A 72 0.44 6.24 -2.97
CA TRP A 72 1.56 7.14 -3.12
C TRP A 72 2.50 7.08 -1.92
N CYS A 73 3.79 7.00 -2.20
CA CYS A 73 4.85 7.20 -1.22
C CYS A 73 5.61 8.47 -1.54
N SER A 74 6.30 9.03 -0.54
CA SER A 74 7.11 10.23 -0.74
C SER A 74 8.47 9.95 -1.37
N THR A 75 8.82 8.69 -1.55
CA THR A 75 10.09 8.29 -2.14
C THR A 75 10.09 8.52 -3.64
N GLU A 76 11.02 9.32 -4.13
CA GLU A 76 11.18 9.55 -5.56
C GLU A 76 12.01 8.45 -6.20
N THR A 77 11.59 8.00 -7.38
CA THR A 77 12.39 7.11 -8.23
C THR A 77 13.25 7.92 -9.19
N GLU A 78 12.72 9.05 -9.64
CA GLU A 78 13.36 10.06 -10.49
C GLU A 78 12.73 11.40 -10.15
N PRO A 79 13.35 12.53 -10.51
CA PRO A 79 12.72 13.83 -10.26
C PRO A 79 11.30 13.89 -10.84
N GLY A 80 10.33 14.14 -9.96
CA GLY A 80 8.92 14.23 -10.33
C GLY A 80 8.18 12.91 -10.42
N ARG A 81 8.84 11.77 -10.21
CA ARG A 81 8.20 10.45 -10.17
C ARG A 81 8.34 9.84 -8.79
N TYR A 82 7.26 9.28 -8.29
CA TYR A 82 7.19 8.76 -6.93
C TYR A 82 6.76 7.29 -6.94
N GLU A 83 7.21 6.55 -5.94
CA GLU A 83 6.83 5.15 -5.78
C GLU A 83 5.38 5.00 -5.40
N LEU A 84 4.78 3.94 -5.91
CA LEU A 84 3.46 3.45 -5.57
C LEU A 84 3.62 2.06 -4.97
N LYS A 85 2.89 1.79 -3.91
CA LYS A 85 2.96 0.52 -3.21
C LYS A 85 1.57 -0.10 -3.07
N GLY A 86 1.53 -1.41 -2.89
CA GLY A 86 0.35 -2.12 -2.44
C GLY A 86 -0.46 -2.80 -3.52
N SER A 87 -0.30 -2.42 -4.77
CA SER A 87 -1.13 -2.89 -5.88
C SER A 87 -2.59 -2.41 -5.76
N ALA A 88 -3.41 -2.74 -6.73
CA ALA A 88 -4.79 -2.26 -6.80
C ALA A 88 -5.75 -3.39 -7.17
N PHE A 89 -7.06 -3.09 -7.17
CA PHE A 89 -8.08 -4.06 -7.56
C PHE A 89 -7.92 -4.53 -9.03
N THR A 90 -7.17 -3.78 -9.84
CA THR A 90 -6.86 -4.13 -11.22
C THR A 90 -5.58 -4.94 -11.38
N SER A 91 -4.79 -5.09 -10.31
CA SER A 91 -3.49 -5.76 -10.37
C SER A 91 -3.63 -7.25 -10.12
N PRO A 92 -2.88 -8.10 -10.84
CA PRO A 92 -2.85 -9.52 -10.51
C PRO A 92 -2.17 -9.73 -9.15
N PHE A 93 -2.54 -10.79 -8.45
CA PHE A 93 -1.98 -11.07 -7.13
C PHE A 93 -0.45 -11.19 -7.15
N THR A 94 0.11 -11.60 -8.26
CA THR A 94 1.58 -11.70 -8.41
C THR A 94 2.28 -10.35 -8.26
N ARG A 95 1.55 -9.22 -8.35
CA ARG A 95 2.09 -7.88 -8.16
C ARG A 95 1.79 -7.31 -6.77
N ALA A 96 1.15 -8.07 -5.90
CA ALA A 96 0.62 -7.56 -4.64
C ALA A 96 1.59 -7.62 -3.46
N ALA A 97 2.73 -8.28 -3.60
CA ALA A 97 3.68 -8.39 -2.50
C ALA A 97 4.18 -7.00 -2.07
N PRO A 98 4.21 -6.69 -0.76
CA PRO A 98 4.63 -5.38 -0.27
C PRO A 98 6.03 -4.94 -0.69
N ALA A 99 6.92 -5.87 -1.02
CA ALA A 99 8.26 -5.55 -1.49
C ALA A 99 8.27 -4.98 -2.91
N LEU A 100 7.23 -5.22 -3.69
CA LEU A 100 7.12 -4.73 -5.06
C LEU A 100 6.63 -3.29 -5.07
N PHE A 101 6.98 -2.56 -6.13
CA PHE A 101 6.51 -1.19 -6.30
C PHE A 101 6.26 -0.88 -7.77
N ASN A 102 5.53 0.17 -7.99
CA ASN A 102 5.39 0.83 -9.28
C ASN A 102 5.81 2.29 -9.10
N ASP A 103 5.80 3.09 -10.14
CA ASP A 103 6.04 4.51 -9.99
C ASP A 103 5.19 5.30 -10.99
N ALA A 104 5.00 6.58 -10.70
CA ALA A 104 4.22 7.44 -11.58
C ALA A 104 4.61 8.89 -11.40
N ASN A 105 4.32 9.69 -12.42
CA ASN A 105 4.50 11.14 -12.36
C ASN A 105 3.56 11.72 -11.30
N ALA A 106 4.05 12.72 -10.58
CA ALA A 106 3.30 13.35 -9.48
C ALA A 106 1.94 13.93 -9.90
N THR A 107 1.76 14.19 -11.18
CA THR A 107 0.49 14.74 -11.70
C THR A 107 -0.52 13.68 -12.10
N MET A 108 -0.14 12.40 -12.03
CA MET A 108 -1.02 11.30 -12.42
C MET A 108 -2.18 11.16 -11.43
N ALA A 109 -3.37 10.92 -11.96
CA ALA A 109 -4.54 10.58 -11.16
C ALA A 109 -5.28 9.44 -11.85
N ASP A 110 -5.73 8.46 -11.07
CA ASP A 110 -6.43 7.30 -11.59
C ASP A 110 -7.38 6.75 -10.52
N ASN A 111 -8.39 5.98 -10.95
CA ASN A 111 -9.37 5.40 -10.05
C ASN A 111 -8.82 4.25 -9.19
N ASN A 112 -7.61 3.77 -9.49
CA ASN A 112 -6.96 2.68 -8.76
C ASN A 112 -5.79 3.16 -7.90
N THR A 113 -5.67 4.46 -7.67
CA THR A 113 -4.56 5.05 -6.92
C THR A 113 -5.10 5.97 -5.83
N GLY A 114 -4.58 5.82 -4.63
CA GLY A 114 -4.95 6.63 -3.49
C GLY A 114 -3.75 6.92 -2.61
N PHE A 115 -3.98 7.27 -1.37
CA PHE A 115 -2.91 7.56 -0.43
C PHE A 115 -3.37 7.33 1.00
N ARG A 116 -2.39 7.17 1.89
CA ARG A 116 -2.60 7.26 3.35
C ARG A 116 -1.47 8.09 3.93
N CYS A 117 -1.70 8.62 5.11
CA CYS A 117 -0.71 9.46 5.78
C CYS A 117 -0.10 8.74 6.96
N VAL A 118 1.12 9.15 7.31
CA VAL A 118 1.75 8.78 8.57
C VAL A 118 1.89 10.04 9.42
N ALA A 119 1.85 9.88 10.74
CA ALA A 119 2.11 10.98 11.65
C ALA A 119 3.61 11.29 11.63
N GLN A 120 3.95 12.57 11.57
CA GLN A 120 5.34 12.98 11.78
C GLN A 120 5.60 13.09 13.27
N ASP A 121 6.74 12.57 13.69
CA ASP A 121 7.19 12.75 15.07
C ASP A 121 7.87 14.10 15.19
N ILE A 122 7.14 15.06 15.71
CA ILE A 122 7.64 16.43 15.85
C ILE A 122 8.58 16.62 17.03
N ALA A 123 8.74 15.60 17.86
CA ALA A 123 9.66 15.63 18.97
C ALA A 123 11.11 15.39 18.55
N GLN A 124 11.30 14.99 17.33
CA GLN A 124 12.65 14.76 16.81
C GLN A 124 13.36 16.02 16.42
#